data_add58b588097183c78e8ba7007516ecd
#
_entry.id   add58b588097183c78e8ba7007516ecd
#
_cell.length_a   1.000
_cell.length_b   1.000
_cell.length_c   1.000
_cell.angle_alpha   90.00
_cell.angle_beta   90.00
_cell.angle_gamma   90.00
#
_symmetry.space_group_name_H-M   'P 1'
#
loop_
_entity.id
_entity.type
_entity.pdbx_description
1 polymer ?
#
loop_
_entity_poly.entity_id
_entity_poly.type
_entity_poly.pdbx_seq_one_letter_code
_entity_poly.pdbx_strand_id
1 'polypeptide(L)'
;MIAFLASARKALTRGVFLSGALALAACQPISIGGGTSGGGPAIDTSVPVPVALLVPKSSGSAGTIATSLENAARLAIADLTSVKIDLRVYDTGGSTEQAVALAQKAVAEGAQIILGPLFADAANAAGNAVAGQNVNVLSFSNNASIAGGNVFVLGPTFENTANRIMNFAKRQGKTKVLIAHPNNVEGEFGRNAVQQAASRNGLAVASINGFEFSQTGVVAVVPQIKAAMDSTGADTLVLTSNSAGALPLLAQMLPEAGVSPLNVQYAGLARWDVPAQTLELPGLQNGWFAMPDQGMIQNFQARYMQAYGTAPHQLAGLAYDGIAAIGALVEAGDKKALTIDALTQGAGFQGVAGAFRLRPNGTNERALSVAMVRDKQVVIIDPAPTKFSGAGF
;
A
#
# COMPACT_ATOMS: atom_id res chain seq x y z
N MET A 1 -73.41 -27.55 -11.56
CA MET A 1 -74.18 -27.95 -12.79
C MET A 1 -73.19 -27.90 -13.96
N ILE A 2 -72.62 -29.05 -14.28
CA ILE A 2 -72.94 -29.78 -15.53
C ILE A 2 -72.28 -29.06 -16.71
N ALA A 3 -71.14 -29.50 -17.21
CA ALA A 3 -70.85 -30.61 -18.13
C ALA A 3 -71.17 -30.18 -19.56
N PHE A 4 -70.34 -30.35 -20.58
CA PHE A 4 -69.88 -31.52 -21.32
C PHE A 4 -68.96 -31.00 -22.46
N LEU A 5 -67.79 -31.61 -22.67
CA LEU A 5 -67.47 -32.64 -23.65
C LEU A 5 -67.71 -32.19 -25.08
N ALA A 6 -66.87 -32.38 -26.01
CA ALA A 6 -65.82 -33.26 -26.38
C ALA A 6 -65.49 -33.01 -27.87
N SER A 7 -64.28 -33.31 -28.25
CA SER A 7 -63.84 -34.22 -29.29
C SER A 7 -64.12 -33.82 -30.76
N ALA A 8 -63.21 -33.85 -31.68
CA ALA A 8 -62.40 -34.84 -32.26
C ALA A 8 -61.74 -34.31 -33.57
N ARG A 9 -60.46 -34.65 -33.70
CA ARG A 9 -59.79 -35.52 -34.74
C ARG A 9 -59.79 -35.05 -36.21
N LYS A 10 -58.56 -35.01 -36.68
CA LYS A 10 -57.96 -35.48 -37.95
C LYS A 10 -58.30 -34.67 -39.22
N ALA A 11 -57.38 -34.21 -40.01
CA ALA A 11 -56.40 -34.93 -40.83
C ALA A 11 -55.55 -33.93 -41.64
N LEU A 12 -54.29 -34.24 -41.74
CA LEU A 12 -53.42 -34.45 -42.93
C LEU A 12 -53.71 -33.52 -44.16
N THR A 13 -52.67 -32.74 -44.55
CA THR A 13 -51.74 -33.12 -45.63
C THR A 13 -50.89 -31.91 -46.07
N ARG A 14 -49.65 -32.13 -46.15
CA ARG A 14 -48.62 -31.72 -47.12
C ARG A 14 -48.72 -30.35 -47.81
N GLY A 15 -47.66 -29.61 -47.68
CA GLY A 15 -47.12 -28.87 -48.81
C GLY A 15 -46.30 -27.65 -48.51
N VAL A 16 -45.04 -27.74 -48.83
CA VAL A 16 -44.20 -26.71 -49.39
C VAL A 16 -43.39 -25.84 -48.43
N PHE A 17 -42.10 -26.09 -48.44
CA PHE A 17 -40.97 -25.25 -48.03
C PHE A 17 -41.10 -23.83 -48.52
N LEU A 18 -40.91 -22.86 -47.62
CA LEU A 18 -40.20 -21.62 -47.98
C LEU A 18 -39.46 -21.10 -46.74
N SER A 19 -38.19 -20.89 -46.96
CA SER A 19 -37.15 -20.43 -46.06
C SER A 19 -37.49 -19.08 -45.40
N GLY A 20 -37.54 -19.06 -44.06
CA GLY A 20 -37.56 -17.86 -43.27
C GLY A 20 -36.53 -17.99 -42.17
N ALA A 21 -35.28 -17.57 -42.43
CA ALA A 21 -34.27 -17.44 -41.43
C ALA A 21 -34.64 -16.35 -40.43
N LEU A 22 -35.27 -16.70 -39.32
CA LEU A 22 -35.37 -15.81 -38.17
C LEU A 22 -34.02 -15.88 -37.44
N ALA A 23 -33.27 -14.79 -37.50
CA ALA A 23 -32.11 -14.52 -36.69
C ALA A 23 -32.50 -14.58 -35.21
N LEU A 24 -32.15 -15.66 -34.54
CA LEU A 24 -32.02 -15.72 -33.10
C LEU A 24 -30.85 -14.80 -32.72
N ALA A 25 -31.18 -13.56 -32.37
CA ALA A 25 -30.25 -12.72 -31.63
C ALA A 25 -30.00 -13.41 -30.29
N ALA A 26 -28.96 -14.22 -30.25
CA ALA A 26 -28.40 -14.74 -29.02
C ALA A 26 -27.98 -13.52 -28.19
N CYS A 27 -28.70 -13.27 -27.11
CA CYS A 27 -28.17 -12.48 -26.00
C CYS A 27 -26.93 -13.22 -25.52
N GLN A 28 -25.79 -12.87 -26.09
CA GLN A 28 -24.51 -13.23 -25.44
C GLN A 28 -24.51 -12.51 -24.11
N PRO A 29 -24.28 -13.20 -22.97
CA PRO A 29 -24.01 -12.51 -21.74
C PRO A 29 -22.80 -11.63 -22.02
N ILE A 30 -22.93 -10.33 -21.77
CA ILE A 30 -21.80 -9.43 -21.66
C ILE A 30 -20.96 -10.06 -20.55
N SER A 31 -19.92 -10.77 -20.93
CA SER A 31 -18.85 -11.10 -20.00
C SER A 31 -18.29 -9.76 -19.55
N ILE A 32 -18.72 -9.29 -18.38
CA ILE A 32 -17.96 -8.31 -17.61
C ILE A 32 -16.62 -9.00 -17.42
N GLY A 33 -15.67 -8.63 -18.26
CA GLY A 33 -14.37 -9.24 -18.34
C GLY A 33 -13.69 -9.16 -16.99
N GLY A 34 -13.73 -10.28 -16.28
CA GLY A 34 -12.78 -10.54 -15.22
C GLY A 34 -11.40 -10.59 -15.84
N GLY A 35 -10.48 -9.83 -15.24
CA GLY A 35 -9.05 -10.03 -15.37
C GLY A 35 -8.48 -9.99 -16.78
N THR A 36 -8.33 -8.82 -17.36
CA THR A 36 -7.34 -8.67 -18.42
C THR A 36 -5.96 -8.61 -17.76
N SER A 37 -5.29 -9.74 -17.69
CA SER A 37 -3.85 -9.80 -17.58
C SER A 37 -3.25 -8.84 -18.63
N GLY A 38 -2.48 -7.83 -18.19
CA GLY A 38 -1.67 -7.01 -19.07
C GLY A 38 -2.15 -5.59 -19.37
N GLY A 39 -3.06 -4.99 -18.57
CA GLY A 39 -3.47 -3.58 -18.75
C GLY A 39 -2.27 -2.63 -18.63
N GLY A 40 -2.02 -1.87 -19.69
CA GLY A 40 -0.96 -0.89 -19.82
C GLY A 40 -0.66 -0.60 -21.29
N PRO A 41 -0.08 0.58 -21.60
CA PRO A 41 0.22 0.95 -22.98
C PRO A 41 1.38 0.13 -23.56
N ALA A 42 1.36 -0.07 -24.87
CA ALA A 42 2.56 -0.47 -25.59
C ALA A 42 3.42 0.78 -25.83
N ILE A 43 4.66 0.75 -25.35
CA ILE A 43 5.59 1.88 -25.45
C ILE A 43 6.70 1.64 -26.48
N ASP A 44 7.26 2.74 -26.97
CA ASP A 44 8.51 2.72 -27.73
C ASP A 44 9.66 3.11 -26.80
N THR A 45 10.49 2.14 -26.45
CA THR A 45 11.64 2.34 -25.55
C THR A 45 12.83 3.06 -26.19
N SER A 46 12.80 3.29 -27.52
CA SER A 46 13.87 3.99 -28.25
C SER A 46 13.76 5.52 -28.16
N VAL A 47 12.61 6.03 -27.74
CA VAL A 47 12.32 7.46 -27.56
C VAL A 47 12.09 7.79 -26.09
N PRO A 48 12.18 9.08 -25.67
CA PRO A 48 11.85 9.46 -24.30
C PRO A 48 10.43 9.05 -23.94
N VAL A 49 10.27 8.33 -22.83
CA VAL A 49 8.97 7.84 -22.33
C VAL A 49 8.25 8.96 -21.58
N PRO A 50 7.06 9.42 -22.02
CA PRO A 50 6.31 10.45 -21.32
C PRO A 50 5.71 9.92 -20.01
N VAL A 51 6.11 10.51 -18.88
CA VAL A 51 5.62 10.23 -17.53
C VAL A 51 4.95 11.47 -16.98
N ALA A 52 3.67 11.37 -16.60
CA ALA A 52 2.97 12.46 -15.95
C ALA A 52 3.19 12.42 -14.44
N LEU A 53 3.67 13.50 -13.85
CA LEU A 53 3.79 13.68 -12.41
C LEU A 53 2.66 14.59 -11.92
N LEU A 54 1.68 14.03 -11.20
CA LEU A 54 0.55 14.75 -10.62
C LEU A 54 0.83 15.07 -9.17
N VAL A 55 1.03 16.34 -8.84
CA VAL A 55 1.39 16.81 -7.49
C VAL A 55 0.67 18.11 -7.12
N PRO A 56 0.35 18.36 -5.83
CA PRO A 56 -0.42 19.53 -5.39
C PRO A 56 0.49 20.75 -5.16
N LYS A 57 1.12 21.31 -6.21
CA LYS A 57 2.14 22.37 -6.08
C LYS A 57 1.61 23.66 -5.49
N SER A 58 0.40 24.07 -5.87
CA SER A 58 -0.25 25.28 -5.39
C SER A 58 -1.04 25.10 -4.08
N SER A 59 -1.03 23.92 -3.48
CA SER A 59 -1.78 23.60 -2.26
C SER A 59 -0.96 23.89 -0.99
N GLY A 60 -1.03 25.06 -0.42
CA GLY A 60 -0.54 25.42 0.92
C GLY A 60 0.66 24.59 1.43
N SER A 61 0.48 23.88 2.55
CA SER A 61 1.52 23.01 3.12
C SER A 61 1.88 21.82 2.24
N ALA A 62 0.99 21.34 1.38
CA ALA A 62 1.29 20.24 0.45
C ALA A 62 2.18 20.68 -0.72
N GLY A 63 2.31 21.98 -1.00
CA GLY A 63 3.19 22.50 -2.03
C GLY A 63 4.67 22.22 -1.78
N THR A 64 5.11 22.24 -0.53
CA THR A 64 6.48 21.87 -0.14
C THR A 64 6.74 20.39 -0.35
N ILE A 65 5.73 19.54 -0.07
CA ILE A 65 5.78 18.09 -0.36
C ILE A 65 5.87 17.87 -1.86
N ALA A 66 5.04 18.56 -2.64
CA ALA A 66 5.00 18.48 -4.09
C ALA A 66 6.35 18.84 -4.73
N THR A 67 6.97 19.93 -4.28
CA THR A 67 8.31 20.33 -4.73
C THR A 67 9.34 19.26 -4.40
N SER A 68 9.27 18.68 -3.22
CA SER A 68 10.20 17.63 -2.80
C SER A 68 10.02 16.33 -3.59
N LEU A 69 8.79 15.96 -3.95
CA LEU A 69 8.48 14.84 -4.84
C LEU A 69 9.02 15.08 -6.25
N GLU A 70 8.79 16.26 -6.82
CA GLU A 70 9.30 16.61 -8.15
C GLU A 70 10.83 16.56 -8.21
N ASN A 71 11.49 17.15 -7.22
CA ASN A 71 12.96 17.13 -7.13
C ASN A 71 13.49 15.68 -7.05
N ALA A 72 12.86 14.83 -6.26
CA ALA A 72 13.25 13.42 -6.12
C ALA A 72 13.03 12.63 -7.44
N ALA A 73 11.93 12.91 -8.16
CA ALA A 73 11.71 12.32 -9.48
C ALA A 73 12.81 12.74 -10.47
N ARG A 74 13.18 14.04 -10.48
CA ARG A 74 14.27 14.55 -11.34
C ARG A 74 15.63 13.99 -10.94
N LEU A 75 15.88 13.79 -9.65
CA LEU A 75 17.11 13.15 -9.16
C LEU A 75 17.20 11.70 -9.67
N ALA A 76 16.09 10.94 -9.60
CA ALA A 76 16.04 9.58 -10.12
C ALA A 76 16.27 9.54 -11.65
N ILE A 77 15.70 10.48 -12.40
CA ILE A 77 15.93 10.59 -13.85
C ILE A 77 17.41 10.86 -14.17
N ALA A 78 18.07 11.71 -13.37
CA ALA A 78 19.50 11.99 -13.57
C ALA A 78 20.40 10.75 -13.32
N ASP A 79 19.92 9.77 -12.59
CA ASP A 79 20.62 8.49 -12.36
C ASP A 79 20.44 7.49 -13.52
N LEU A 80 19.44 7.68 -14.37
CA LEU A 80 19.20 6.81 -15.51
C LEU A 80 20.21 7.11 -16.63
N THR A 81 21.05 6.14 -16.96
CA THR A 81 22.10 6.33 -17.96
C THR A 81 21.70 5.88 -19.36
N SER A 82 20.82 4.90 -19.47
CA SER A 82 20.43 4.23 -20.72
C SER A 82 18.99 4.53 -21.16
N VAL A 83 18.18 5.13 -20.28
CA VAL A 83 16.76 5.41 -20.51
C VAL A 83 16.49 6.90 -20.45
N LYS A 84 15.63 7.39 -21.34
CA LYS A 84 15.17 8.79 -21.32
C LYS A 84 13.71 8.84 -20.88
N ILE A 85 13.43 9.62 -19.84
CA ILE A 85 12.08 9.91 -19.35
C ILE A 85 11.75 11.38 -19.65
N ASP A 86 10.62 11.61 -20.29
CA ASP A 86 10.01 12.93 -20.47
C ASP A 86 9.03 13.19 -19.31
N LEU A 87 9.53 13.79 -18.23
CA LEU A 87 8.75 14.07 -17.04
C LEU A 87 7.92 15.35 -17.21
N ARG A 88 6.61 15.22 -17.26
CA ARG A 88 5.65 16.31 -17.37
C ARG A 88 4.93 16.50 -16.06
N VAL A 89 5.04 17.70 -15.47
CA VAL A 89 4.52 18.01 -14.14
C VAL A 89 3.17 18.74 -14.25
N TYR A 90 2.17 18.22 -13.53
CA TYR A 90 0.82 18.76 -13.50
C TYR A 90 0.45 19.14 -12.06
N ASP A 91 0.02 20.37 -11.86
CA ASP A 91 -0.37 20.88 -10.55
C ASP A 91 -1.85 20.60 -10.26
N THR A 92 -2.12 19.68 -9.35
CA THR A 92 -3.49 19.32 -8.95
C THR A 92 -4.11 20.28 -7.96
N GLY A 93 -3.37 21.23 -7.41
CA GLY A 93 -3.84 22.14 -6.35
C GLY A 93 -4.37 21.43 -5.10
N GLY A 94 -4.26 20.10 -5.03
CA GLY A 94 -4.88 19.27 -3.97
C GLY A 94 -6.35 18.95 -4.22
N SER A 95 -6.93 19.33 -5.37
CA SER A 95 -8.32 19.04 -5.74
C SER A 95 -8.46 17.71 -6.46
N THR A 96 -9.48 16.93 -6.09
CA THR A 96 -9.82 15.67 -6.73
C THR A 96 -10.31 15.89 -8.17
N GLU A 97 -11.12 16.91 -8.39
CA GLU A 97 -11.66 17.27 -9.72
C GLU A 97 -10.54 17.69 -10.66
N GLN A 98 -9.59 18.48 -10.15
CA GLN A 98 -8.44 18.91 -10.93
C GLN A 98 -7.50 17.74 -11.24
N ALA A 99 -7.32 16.81 -10.30
CA ALA A 99 -6.54 15.59 -10.54
C ALA A 99 -7.13 14.73 -11.67
N VAL A 100 -8.46 14.59 -11.73
CA VAL A 100 -9.18 13.90 -12.82
C VAL A 100 -8.93 14.60 -14.16
N ALA A 101 -9.18 15.91 -14.24
CA ALA A 101 -9.01 16.66 -15.48
C ALA A 101 -7.57 16.62 -15.99
N LEU A 102 -6.59 16.72 -15.08
CA LEU A 102 -5.17 16.69 -15.44
C LEU A 102 -4.68 15.28 -15.80
N ALA A 103 -5.21 14.23 -15.19
CA ALA A 103 -4.91 12.86 -15.58
C ALA A 103 -5.38 12.60 -17.02
N GLN A 104 -6.61 12.97 -17.34
CA GLN A 104 -7.15 12.84 -18.72
C GLN A 104 -6.35 13.69 -19.71
N LYS A 105 -6.01 14.94 -19.35
CA LYS A 105 -5.17 15.81 -20.18
C LYS A 105 -3.80 15.19 -20.42
N ALA A 106 -3.13 14.71 -19.36
CA ALA A 106 -1.80 14.12 -19.48
C ALA A 106 -1.81 12.91 -20.44
N VAL A 107 -2.83 12.05 -20.35
CA VAL A 107 -2.98 10.91 -21.26
C VAL A 107 -3.28 11.36 -22.69
N ALA A 108 -4.11 12.37 -22.88
CA ALA A 108 -4.36 12.96 -24.21
C ALA A 108 -3.08 13.59 -24.81
N GLU A 109 -2.17 14.08 -23.98
CA GLU A 109 -0.85 14.60 -24.37
C GLU A 109 0.20 13.49 -24.53
N GLY A 110 -0.18 12.20 -24.38
CA GLY A 110 0.66 11.04 -24.65
C GLY A 110 1.37 10.45 -23.43
N ALA A 111 1.01 10.82 -22.19
CA ALA A 111 1.56 10.18 -21.00
C ALA A 111 1.28 8.67 -21.00
N GLN A 112 2.32 7.87 -20.78
CA GLN A 112 2.26 6.40 -20.80
C GLN A 112 2.03 5.81 -19.40
N ILE A 113 2.31 6.58 -18.36
CA ILE A 113 2.10 6.22 -16.95
C ILE A 113 1.97 7.51 -16.13
N ILE A 114 1.19 7.44 -15.05
CA ILE A 114 1.00 8.56 -14.12
C ILE A 114 1.72 8.23 -12.80
N LEU A 115 2.52 9.17 -12.31
CA LEU A 115 3.13 9.12 -10.99
C LEU A 115 2.44 10.16 -10.09
N GLY A 116 1.95 9.74 -8.94
CA GLY A 116 0.98 10.48 -8.13
C GLY A 116 -0.46 10.06 -8.47
N PRO A 117 -1.49 10.82 -7.99
CA PRO A 117 -1.45 11.93 -7.02
C PRO A 117 -1.01 11.54 -5.60
N LEU A 118 -0.88 12.59 -4.76
CA LEU A 118 -0.49 12.44 -3.35
C LEU A 118 -1.64 11.92 -2.48
N PHE A 119 -2.84 12.49 -2.65
CA PHE A 119 -4.01 12.19 -1.83
C PHE A 119 -4.80 11.00 -2.37
N ALA A 120 -5.32 10.15 -1.47
CA ALA A 120 -6.01 8.92 -1.82
C ALA A 120 -7.22 9.14 -2.74
N ASP A 121 -8.10 10.07 -2.38
CA ASP A 121 -9.31 10.34 -3.17
C ASP A 121 -8.98 10.85 -4.57
N ALA A 122 -7.98 11.74 -4.68
CA ALA A 122 -7.51 12.25 -5.96
C ALA A 122 -6.87 11.12 -6.81
N ALA A 123 -6.12 10.20 -6.19
CA ALA A 123 -5.50 9.08 -6.88
C ALA A 123 -6.54 8.08 -7.38
N ASN A 124 -7.53 7.75 -6.55
CA ASN A 124 -8.63 6.86 -6.94
C ASN A 124 -9.45 7.45 -8.09
N ALA A 125 -9.82 8.72 -7.98
CA ALA A 125 -10.61 9.40 -9.02
C ALA A 125 -9.82 9.54 -10.33
N ALA A 126 -8.55 9.94 -10.28
CA ALA A 126 -7.68 10.04 -11.46
C ALA A 126 -7.49 8.66 -12.12
N GLY A 127 -7.25 7.61 -11.34
CA GLY A 127 -7.12 6.25 -11.85
C GLY A 127 -8.37 5.77 -12.58
N ASN A 128 -9.55 5.94 -11.98
CA ASN A 128 -10.81 5.59 -12.60
C ASN A 128 -11.05 6.36 -13.90
N ALA A 129 -10.68 7.64 -13.95
CA ALA A 129 -10.87 8.49 -15.12
C ALA A 129 -10.03 8.06 -16.35
N VAL A 130 -8.89 7.38 -16.14
CA VAL A 130 -8.01 6.93 -17.22
C VAL A 130 -7.95 5.40 -17.38
N ALA A 131 -8.72 4.64 -16.59
CA ALA A 131 -8.73 3.18 -16.63
C ALA A 131 -9.01 2.61 -18.03
N GLY A 132 -9.97 3.20 -18.76
CA GLY A 132 -10.30 2.81 -20.13
C GLY A 132 -9.25 3.13 -21.18
N GLN A 133 -8.19 3.86 -20.82
CA GLN A 133 -7.12 4.27 -21.72
C GLN A 133 -5.83 3.44 -21.50
N ASN A 134 -5.91 2.38 -20.70
CA ASN A 134 -4.80 1.47 -20.37
C ASN A 134 -3.58 2.18 -19.75
N VAL A 135 -3.77 3.26 -18.97
CA VAL A 135 -2.71 3.96 -18.28
C VAL A 135 -2.72 3.62 -16.79
N ASN A 136 -1.59 3.17 -16.28
CA ASN A 136 -1.42 2.84 -14.87
C ASN A 136 -1.06 4.08 -14.05
N VAL A 137 -1.51 4.10 -12.79
CA VAL A 137 -1.32 5.19 -11.83
C VAL A 137 -0.54 4.67 -10.63
N LEU A 138 0.63 5.21 -10.39
CA LEU A 138 1.49 4.93 -9.24
C LEU A 138 1.29 6.02 -8.19
N SER A 139 0.31 5.86 -7.31
CA SER A 139 -0.08 6.84 -6.30
C SER A 139 0.94 6.95 -5.16
N PHE A 140 1.17 8.16 -4.65
CA PHE A 140 1.97 8.39 -3.44
C PHE A 140 1.21 8.13 -2.14
N SER A 141 -0.08 7.82 -2.22
CA SER A 141 -0.90 7.46 -1.06
C SER A 141 -0.37 6.20 -0.35
N ASN A 142 -0.62 6.12 0.94
CA ASN A 142 -0.43 4.92 1.75
C ASN A 142 -1.76 4.19 2.06
N ASN A 143 -2.87 4.65 1.50
CA ASN A 143 -4.18 4.05 1.70
C ASN A 143 -4.36 2.85 0.76
N ALA A 144 -4.26 1.64 1.30
CA ALA A 144 -4.43 0.41 0.54
C ALA A 144 -5.85 0.20 -0.03
N SER A 145 -6.87 0.92 0.47
CA SER A 145 -8.26 0.75 0.01
C SER A 145 -8.50 1.29 -1.41
N ILE A 146 -7.61 2.15 -1.92
CA ILE A 146 -7.70 2.66 -3.30
C ILE A 146 -6.96 1.79 -4.31
N ALA A 147 -6.24 0.78 -3.83
CA ALA A 147 -5.44 -0.11 -4.68
C ALA A 147 -6.33 -1.05 -5.49
N GLY A 148 -5.97 -1.27 -6.75
CA GLY A 148 -6.68 -2.18 -7.66
C GLY A 148 -6.91 -1.59 -9.03
N GLY A 149 -7.33 -2.44 -9.98
CA GLY A 149 -7.44 -2.02 -11.36
C GLY A 149 -6.12 -1.50 -11.89
N ASN A 150 -6.09 -0.24 -12.33
CA ASN A 150 -4.90 0.45 -12.82
C ASN A 150 -4.22 1.34 -11.74
N VAL A 151 -4.67 1.30 -10.47
CA VAL A 151 -4.10 2.11 -9.37
C VAL A 151 -3.20 1.28 -8.48
N PHE A 152 -1.95 1.68 -8.39
CA PHE A 152 -0.93 1.10 -7.52
C PHE A 152 -0.54 2.09 -6.42
N VAL A 153 -0.46 1.60 -5.19
CA VAL A 153 -0.06 2.40 -4.03
C VAL A 153 1.45 2.25 -3.80
N LEU A 154 2.21 3.35 -3.83
CA LEU A 154 3.65 3.36 -3.54
C LEU A 154 3.95 3.61 -2.07
N GLY A 155 3.08 4.33 -1.36
CA GLY A 155 3.28 4.65 0.05
C GLY A 155 3.35 3.40 0.94
N PRO A 156 4.13 3.44 2.03
CA PRO A 156 4.19 2.34 3.00
C PRO A 156 2.83 2.19 3.69
N THR A 157 2.32 0.96 3.72
CA THR A 157 1.03 0.62 4.31
C THR A 157 1.19 -0.08 5.66
N PHE A 158 0.11 -0.15 6.46
CA PHE A 158 0.11 -0.93 7.69
C PHE A 158 0.38 -2.42 7.44
N GLU A 159 -0.03 -2.94 6.29
CA GLU A 159 0.21 -4.33 5.91
C GLU A 159 1.70 -4.63 5.76
N ASN A 160 2.51 -3.68 5.26
CA ASN A 160 3.96 -3.86 5.15
C ASN A 160 4.58 -4.13 6.54
N THR A 161 4.28 -3.24 7.49
CA THR A 161 4.78 -3.33 8.86
C THR A 161 4.24 -4.56 9.58
N ALA A 162 2.92 -4.78 9.51
CA ALA A 162 2.26 -5.90 10.16
C ALA A 162 2.82 -7.25 9.66
N ASN A 163 2.95 -7.42 8.33
CA ASN A 163 3.52 -8.64 7.76
C ASN A 163 4.96 -8.87 8.22
N ARG A 164 5.78 -7.82 8.22
CA ARG A 164 7.17 -7.91 8.65
C ARG A 164 7.28 -8.33 10.10
N ILE A 165 6.52 -7.69 10.99
CA ILE A 165 6.54 -7.98 12.43
C ILE A 165 5.95 -9.35 12.73
N MET A 166 4.82 -9.74 12.13
CA MET A 166 4.20 -11.05 12.39
C MET A 166 5.06 -12.20 11.84
N ASN A 167 5.68 -12.03 10.68
CA ASN A 167 6.64 -13.00 10.16
C ASN A 167 7.84 -13.17 11.12
N PHE A 168 8.40 -12.08 11.60
CA PHE A 168 9.49 -12.11 12.55
C PHE A 168 9.05 -12.75 13.89
N ALA A 169 7.89 -12.38 14.43
CA ALA A 169 7.34 -12.95 15.65
C ALA A 169 7.21 -14.49 15.53
N LYS A 170 6.70 -14.98 14.40
CA LYS A 170 6.61 -16.44 14.15
C LYS A 170 7.98 -17.11 14.17
N ARG A 171 8.97 -16.51 13.53
CA ARG A 171 10.36 -17.04 13.54
C ARG A 171 10.99 -17.03 14.93
N GLN A 172 10.56 -16.10 15.79
CA GLN A 172 10.96 -16.04 17.21
C GLN A 172 10.14 -16.97 18.11
N GLY A 173 9.33 -17.87 17.54
CA GLY A 173 8.54 -18.86 18.29
C GLY A 173 7.28 -18.31 18.96
N LYS A 174 6.86 -17.08 18.64
CA LYS A 174 5.59 -16.53 19.13
C LYS A 174 4.40 -17.27 18.51
N THR A 175 3.32 -17.33 19.27
CA THR A 175 2.14 -18.14 18.90
C THR A 175 0.82 -17.41 18.99
N LYS A 176 0.69 -16.51 19.98
CA LYS A 176 -0.57 -15.84 20.32
C LYS A 176 -0.38 -14.32 20.44
N VAL A 177 -1.17 -13.60 19.68
CA VAL A 177 -1.12 -12.14 19.60
C VAL A 177 -2.35 -11.53 20.23
N LEU A 178 -2.16 -10.52 21.08
CA LEU A 178 -3.19 -9.59 21.51
C LEU A 178 -3.00 -8.27 20.77
N ILE A 179 -4.09 -7.68 20.27
CA ILE A 179 -4.06 -6.40 19.53
C ILE A 179 -4.73 -5.33 20.38
N ALA A 180 -4.03 -4.22 20.64
CA ALA A 180 -4.60 -3.01 21.24
C ALA A 180 -4.64 -1.89 20.20
N HIS A 181 -5.84 -1.34 19.94
CA HIS A 181 -6.02 -0.33 18.91
C HIS A 181 -7.00 0.77 19.33
N PRO A 182 -6.82 2.03 18.95
CA PRO A 182 -7.83 3.06 19.14
C PRO A 182 -9.02 2.81 18.19
N ASN A 183 -10.24 3.16 18.66
CA ASN A 183 -11.48 3.09 17.89
C ASN A 183 -11.59 4.32 16.96
N ASN A 184 -10.68 4.41 16.00
CA ASN A 184 -10.70 5.37 14.92
C ASN A 184 -10.26 4.70 13.62
N VAL A 185 -10.35 5.41 12.50
CA VAL A 185 -10.06 4.87 11.16
C VAL A 185 -8.63 4.29 11.07
N GLU A 186 -7.63 5.00 11.59
CA GLU A 186 -6.24 4.55 11.59
C GLU A 186 -6.06 3.26 12.42
N GLY A 187 -6.64 3.24 13.63
CA GLY A 187 -6.61 2.07 14.53
C GLY A 187 -7.26 0.83 13.91
N GLU A 188 -8.38 1.01 13.22
CA GLU A 188 -9.09 -0.06 12.52
C GLU A 188 -8.27 -0.62 11.35
N PHE A 189 -7.63 0.22 10.55
CA PHE A 189 -6.72 -0.24 9.50
C PHE A 189 -5.53 -1.01 10.09
N GLY A 190 -4.93 -0.49 11.16
CA GLY A 190 -3.84 -1.17 11.85
C GLY A 190 -4.26 -2.53 12.42
N ARG A 191 -5.42 -2.60 13.11
CA ARG A 191 -6.00 -3.85 13.60
C ARG A 191 -6.19 -4.88 12.48
N ASN A 192 -6.84 -4.48 11.39
CA ASN A 192 -7.10 -5.35 10.25
C ASN A 192 -5.80 -5.88 9.63
N ALA A 193 -4.79 -5.01 9.48
CA ALA A 193 -3.48 -5.39 8.97
C ALA A 193 -2.81 -6.44 9.86
N VAL A 194 -2.84 -6.27 11.18
CA VAL A 194 -2.27 -7.25 12.13
C VAL A 194 -3.04 -8.56 12.11
N GLN A 195 -4.38 -8.55 12.08
CA GLN A 195 -5.19 -9.76 12.01
C GLN A 195 -4.86 -10.59 10.76
N GLN A 196 -4.80 -9.95 9.61
CA GLN A 196 -4.47 -10.60 8.35
C GLN A 196 -3.02 -11.13 8.34
N ALA A 197 -2.08 -10.34 8.86
CA ALA A 197 -0.68 -10.73 8.94
C ALA A 197 -0.47 -11.90 9.91
N ALA A 198 -1.13 -11.89 11.07
CA ALA A 198 -1.12 -12.99 12.04
C ALA A 198 -1.64 -14.28 11.42
N SER A 199 -2.80 -14.23 10.75
CA SER A 199 -3.39 -15.36 10.05
C SER A 199 -2.45 -15.94 8.99
N ARG A 200 -1.88 -15.09 8.13
CA ARG A 200 -0.92 -15.53 7.08
C ARG A 200 0.33 -16.20 7.64
N ASN A 201 0.77 -15.82 8.83
CA ASN A 201 1.96 -16.38 9.48
C ASN A 201 1.62 -17.48 10.50
N GLY A 202 0.37 -17.94 10.59
CA GLY A 202 -0.04 -19.01 11.51
C GLY A 202 0.11 -18.62 12.99
N LEU A 203 -0.17 -17.35 13.33
CA LEU A 203 -0.28 -16.83 14.67
C LEU A 203 -1.77 -16.71 15.06
N ALA A 204 -2.13 -17.12 16.26
CA ALA A 204 -3.49 -16.97 16.75
C ALA A 204 -3.72 -15.55 17.29
N VAL A 205 -4.75 -14.87 16.84
CA VAL A 205 -5.21 -13.62 17.48
C VAL A 205 -6.06 -14.01 18.68
N ALA A 206 -5.49 -13.88 19.89
CA ALA A 206 -6.09 -14.33 21.13
C ALA A 206 -7.11 -13.33 21.68
N SER A 207 -6.88 -12.04 21.48
CA SER A 207 -7.81 -10.97 21.90
C SER A 207 -7.60 -9.69 21.09
N ILE A 208 -8.65 -8.90 20.96
CA ILE A 208 -8.63 -7.57 20.34
C ILE A 208 -9.26 -6.61 21.33
N ASN A 209 -8.50 -5.61 21.74
CA ASN A 209 -8.88 -4.61 22.72
C ASN A 209 -8.92 -3.23 22.07
N GLY A 210 -10.12 -2.85 21.61
CA GLY A 210 -10.40 -1.52 21.10
C GLY A 210 -10.64 -0.54 22.24
N PHE A 211 -10.18 0.71 22.11
CA PHE A 211 -10.39 1.76 23.09
C PHE A 211 -10.72 3.10 22.44
N GLU A 212 -11.47 3.92 23.14
CA GLU A 212 -11.74 5.28 22.74
C GLU A 212 -10.41 6.07 22.60
N PHE A 213 -10.26 6.82 21.52
CA PHE A 213 -9.06 7.64 21.27
C PHE A 213 -9.07 8.88 22.17
N SER A 214 -8.90 8.64 23.47
CA SER A 214 -8.86 9.65 24.54
C SER A 214 -7.98 9.14 25.69
N GLN A 215 -7.55 10.04 26.57
CA GLN A 215 -6.80 9.65 27.76
C GLN A 215 -7.64 8.71 28.67
N THR A 216 -8.91 8.99 28.85
CA THR A 216 -9.82 8.14 29.63
C THR A 216 -10.01 6.77 29.01
N GLY A 217 -10.09 6.68 27.68
CA GLY A 217 -10.16 5.43 26.95
C GLY A 217 -8.91 4.57 27.14
N VAL A 218 -7.73 5.18 27.12
CA VAL A 218 -6.46 4.47 27.42
C VAL A 218 -6.45 3.95 28.86
N VAL A 219 -6.81 4.78 29.83
CA VAL A 219 -6.87 4.36 31.25
C VAL A 219 -7.85 3.19 31.43
N ALA A 220 -9.00 3.22 30.77
CA ALA A 220 -10.02 2.17 30.88
C ALA A 220 -9.62 0.85 30.21
N VAL A 221 -8.83 0.87 29.13
CA VAL A 221 -8.44 -0.35 28.41
C VAL A 221 -7.27 -1.09 29.05
N VAL A 222 -6.39 -0.43 29.80
CA VAL A 222 -5.21 -1.05 30.42
C VAL A 222 -5.56 -2.28 31.29
N PRO A 223 -6.52 -2.22 32.25
CA PRO A 223 -6.90 -3.40 33.00
C PRO A 223 -7.56 -4.49 32.14
N GLN A 224 -8.24 -4.14 31.06
CA GLN A 224 -8.81 -5.10 30.12
C GLN A 224 -7.72 -5.84 29.35
N ILE A 225 -6.68 -5.14 28.88
CA ILE A 225 -5.51 -5.75 28.25
C ILE A 225 -4.83 -6.71 29.23
N LYS A 226 -4.62 -6.30 30.50
CA LYS A 226 -4.03 -7.17 31.52
C LYS A 226 -4.84 -8.45 31.72
N ALA A 227 -6.15 -8.32 31.90
CA ALA A 227 -7.04 -9.46 32.07
C ALA A 227 -7.04 -10.39 30.83
N ALA A 228 -7.03 -9.82 29.64
CA ALA A 228 -6.96 -10.58 28.40
C ALA A 228 -5.61 -11.30 28.24
N MET A 229 -4.49 -10.67 28.60
CA MET A 229 -3.16 -11.32 28.59
C MET A 229 -3.15 -12.51 29.56
N ASP A 230 -3.64 -12.34 30.77
CA ASP A 230 -3.66 -13.39 31.80
C ASP A 230 -4.57 -14.57 31.41
N SER A 231 -5.73 -14.31 30.86
CA SER A 231 -6.73 -15.36 30.54
C SER A 231 -6.39 -16.12 29.25
N THR A 232 -5.77 -15.48 28.27
CA THR A 232 -5.48 -16.09 26.97
C THR A 232 -4.08 -16.69 26.87
N GLY A 233 -3.16 -16.24 27.72
CA GLY A 233 -1.74 -16.57 27.63
C GLY A 233 -1.11 -16.05 26.33
N ALA A 234 -1.54 -14.87 25.86
CA ALA A 234 -0.91 -14.22 24.72
C ALA A 234 0.55 -13.88 25.04
N ASP A 235 1.44 -14.16 24.10
CA ASP A 235 2.89 -13.97 24.22
C ASP A 235 3.41 -12.70 23.53
N THR A 236 2.52 -12.06 22.75
CA THR A 236 2.83 -10.85 22.00
C THR A 236 1.69 -9.84 22.12
N LEU A 237 2.02 -8.59 22.46
CA LEU A 237 1.10 -7.46 22.50
C LEU A 237 1.44 -6.49 21.36
N VAL A 238 0.52 -6.33 20.41
CA VAL A 238 0.69 -5.39 19.29
C VAL A 238 -0.05 -4.09 19.59
N LEU A 239 0.69 -2.98 19.61
CA LEU A 239 0.17 -1.64 19.79
C LEU A 239 0.09 -0.97 18.40
N THR A 240 -1.13 -0.64 17.94
CA THR A 240 -1.29 0.02 16.64
C THR A 240 -1.15 1.54 16.70
N SER A 241 -1.18 2.10 17.92
CA SER A 241 -1.05 3.55 18.15
C SER A 241 0.37 4.05 17.83
N ASN A 242 0.44 5.30 17.39
CA ASN A 242 1.70 6.00 17.12
C ASN A 242 2.13 6.88 18.30
N SER A 243 3.34 7.47 18.19
CA SER A 243 3.96 8.32 19.22
C SER A 243 3.24 9.66 19.46
N ALA A 244 2.49 10.16 18.47
CA ALA A 244 1.66 11.37 18.61
C ALA A 244 0.27 11.06 19.21
N GLY A 245 -0.08 9.77 19.32
CA GLY A 245 -1.36 9.29 19.84
C GLY A 245 -1.25 8.64 21.22
N ALA A 246 -1.86 7.48 21.38
CA ALA A 246 -1.99 6.79 22.66
C ALA A 246 -0.75 5.98 23.08
N LEU A 247 0.22 5.77 22.19
CA LEU A 247 1.40 4.94 22.47
C LEU A 247 2.17 5.36 23.73
N PRO A 248 2.48 6.66 23.97
CA PRO A 248 3.23 7.04 25.17
C PRO A 248 2.54 6.66 26.46
N LEU A 249 1.21 6.88 26.54
CA LEU A 249 0.43 6.57 27.72
C LEU A 249 0.30 5.05 27.93
N LEU A 250 0.05 4.28 26.88
CA LEU A 250 0.03 2.81 26.95
C LEU A 250 1.39 2.26 27.39
N ALA A 251 2.49 2.76 26.83
CA ALA A 251 3.84 2.32 27.17
C ALA A 251 4.26 2.65 28.60
N GLN A 252 3.64 3.66 29.22
CA GLN A 252 3.81 3.97 30.64
C GLN A 252 2.94 3.07 31.51
N MET A 253 1.65 2.98 31.23
CA MET A 253 0.68 2.37 32.13
C MET A 253 0.65 0.83 32.10
N LEU A 254 0.92 0.21 30.95
CA LEU A 254 0.88 -1.25 30.83
C LEU A 254 1.90 -1.96 31.72
N PRO A 255 3.18 -1.54 31.81
CA PRO A 255 4.14 -2.10 32.76
C PRO A 255 3.70 -1.90 34.23
N GLU A 256 3.14 -0.73 34.57
CA GLU A 256 2.62 -0.44 35.91
C GLU A 256 1.44 -1.35 36.29
N ALA A 257 0.62 -1.73 35.30
CA ALA A 257 -0.47 -2.69 35.46
C ALA A 257 0.00 -4.16 35.48
N GLY A 258 1.30 -4.44 35.38
CA GLY A 258 1.85 -5.79 35.40
C GLY A 258 1.96 -6.48 34.04
N VAL A 259 1.70 -5.77 32.91
CA VAL A 259 2.02 -6.26 31.57
C VAL A 259 3.45 -5.85 31.24
N SER A 260 4.41 -6.62 31.77
CA SER A 260 5.83 -6.28 31.69
C SER A 260 6.43 -6.64 30.32
N PRO A 261 7.22 -5.74 29.69
CA PRO A 261 7.95 -6.05 28.47
C PRO A 261 9.07 -7.10 28.66
N LEU A 262 9.35 -7.52 29.90
CA LEU A 262 10.24 -8.64 30.21
C LEU A 262 9.56 -10.00 30.00
N ASN A 263 8.24 -10.07 30.12
CA ASN A 263 7.45 -11.30 30.03
C ASN A 263 6.60 -11.40 28.77
N VAL A 264 6.24 -10.25 28.20
CA VAL A 264 5.37 -10.13 27.02
C VAL A 264 6.13 -9.36 25.95
N GLN A 265 6.15 -9.88 24.74
CA GLN A 265 6.76 -9.17 23.61
C GLN A 265 5.86 -8.04 23.13
N TYR A 266 6.30 -6.81 23.28
CA TYR A 266 5.62 -5.67 22.69
C TYR A 266 6.05 -5.51 21.24
N ALA A 267 5.10 -5.17 20.38
CA ALA A 267 5.38 -4.87 18.97
C ALA A 267 4.51 -3.70 18.49
N GLY A 268 5.05 -2.88 17.59
CA GLY A 268 4.38 -1.69 17.07
C GLY A 268 4.30 -1.68 15.55
N LEU A 269 3.24 -1.04 15.03
CA LEU A 269 3.11 -0.74 13.61
C LEU A 269 3.76 0.58 13.22
N ALA A 270 3.82 1.53 14.15
CA ALA A 270 4.48 2.81 13.95
C ALA A 270 5.99 2.72 14.24
N ARG A 271 6.75 3.66 13.74
CA ARG A 271 8.14 3.87 14.13
C ARG A 271 8.20 4.45 15.53
N TRP A 272 8.90 3.76 16.43
CA TRP A 272 9.04 4.18 17.82
C TRP A 272 10.24 5.11 18.05
N ASP A 273 11.09 5.25 17.07
CA ASP A 273 12.26 6.14 17.10
C ASP A 273 11.96 7.56 16.58
N VAL A 274 10.70 7.86 16.28
CA VAL A 274 10.26 9.17 15.80
C VAL A 274 9.05 9.64 16.62
N PRO A 275 9.23 10.67 17.48
CA PRO A 275 10.49 11.34 17.86
C PRO A 275 11.38 10.47 18.76
N ALA A 276 12.67 10.76 18.81
CA ALA A 276 13.65 9.94 19.55
C ALA A 276 13.34 9.79 21.06
N GLN A 277 12.66 10.76 21.66
CA GLN A 277 12.24 10.73 23.08
C GLN A 277 11.29 9.55 23.38
N THR A 278 10.58 9.02 22.39
CA THR A 278 9.72 7.85 22.54
C THR A 278 10.50 6.62 23.00
N LEU A 279 11.77 6.51 22.63
CA LEU A 279 12.64 5.42 23.03
C LEU A 279 12.93 5.34 24.54
N GLU A 280 12.66 6.40 25.29
CA GLU A 280 12.86 6.45 26.75
C GLU A 280 11.73 5.77 27.52
N LEU A 281 10.61 5.48 26.89
CA LEU A 281 9.43 4.91 27.53
C LEU A 281 9.70 3.48 28.03
N PRO A 282 9.37 3.16 29.28
CA PRO A 282 9.71 1.88 29.91
C PRO A 282 9.04 0.68 29.22
N GLY A 283 7.79 0.82 28.80
CA GLY A 283 7.05 -0.25 28.11
C GLY A 283 7.55 -0.57 26.69
N LEU A 284 8.39 0.30 26.10
CA LEU A 284 8.93 0.05 24.77
C LEU A 284 10.29 -0.66 24.81
N GLN A 285 10.93 -0.78 25.99
CA GLN A 285 12.18 -1.51 26.11
C GLN A 285 11.99 -2.98 25.72
N ASN A 286 12.91 -3.54 24.93
CA ASN A 286 12.84 -4.85 24.28
C ASN A 286 11.70 -5.01 23.26
N GLY A 287 10.90 -3.99 23.02
CA GLY A 287 9.81 -4.01 22.06
C GLY A 287 10.31 -3.91 20.60
N TRP A 288 9.53 -4.43 19.67
CA TRP A 288 9.87 -4.52 18.26
C TRP A 288 9.05 -3.55 17.42
N PHE A 289 9.69 -2.98 16.40
CA PHE A 289 9.00 -2.23 15.35
C PHE A 289 9.72 -2.40 14.02
N ALA A 290 9.01 -2.19 12.92
CA ALA A 290 9.63 -2.27 11.61
C ALA A 290 10.05 -0.87 11.13
N MET A 291 11.15 -0.82 10.39
CA MET A 291 11.68 0.41 9.82
C MET A 291 12.41 0.14 8.51
N PRO A 292 12.46 1.13 7.60
CA PRO A 292 13.21 1.00 6.36
C PRO A 292 14.72 1.00 6.63
N ASP A 293 15.51 0.61 5.61
CA ASP A 293 16.97 0.65 5.67
C ASP A 293 17.48 2.09 5.84
N GLN A 294 18.11 2.36 6.98
CA GLN A 294 18.56 3.70 7.33
C GLN A 294 19.76 4.15 6.50
N GLY A 295 20.65 3.25 6.12
CA GLY A 295 21.81 3.57 5.30
C GLY A 295 21.38 4.04 3.91
N MET A 296 20.41 3.36 3.31
CA MET A 296 19.87 3.76 2.00
C MET A 296 19.13 5.11 2.07
N ILE A 297 18.35 5.34 3.13
CA ILE A 297 17.68 6.64 3.35
C ILE A 297 18.70 7.76 3.49
N GLN A 298 19.74 7.58 4.30
CA GLN A 298 20.79 8.58 4.50
C GLN A 298 21.53 8.89 3.20
N ASN A 299 21.83 7.89 2.39
CA ASN A 299 22.46 8.09 1.07
C ASN A 299 21.54 8.91 0.15
N PHE A 300 20.25 8.61 0.09
CA PHE A 300 19.30 9.41 -0.68
C PHE A 300 19.23 10.86 -0.16
N GLN A 301 19.13 11.05 1.15
CA GLN A 301 19.07 12.39 1.76
C GLN A 301 20.32 13.20 1.46
N ALA A 302 21.51 12.61 1.54
CA ALA A 302 22.77 13.28 1.23
C ALA A 302 22.82 13.71 -0.24
N ARG A 303 22.44 12.85 -1.17
CA ARG A 303 22.40 13.14 -2.62
C ARG A 303 21.37 14.21 -2.95
N TYR A 304 20.18 14.13 -2.35
CA TYR A 304 19.15 15.13 -2.52
C TYR A 304 19.61 16.50 -2.00
N MET A 305 20.20 16.55 -0.80
CA MET A 305 20.77 17.76 -0.21
C MET A 305 21.86 18.37 -1.10
N GLN A 306 22.72 17.53 -1.64
CA GLN A 306 23.77 17.98 -2.59
C GLN A 306 23.19 18.59 -3.86
N ALA A 307 22.10 18.02 -4.39
CA ALA A 307 21.48 18.49 -5.62
C ALA A 307 20.61 19.73 -5.44
N TYR A 308 19.93 19.88 -4.30
CA TYR A 308 18.89 20.92 -4.11
C TYR A 308 19.13 21.85 -2.92
N GLY A 309 20.17 21.66 -2.12
CA GLY A 309 20.53 22.52 -1.01
C GLY A 309 19.60 22.45 0.21
N THR A 310 18.60 21.58 0.19
CA THR A 310 17.62 21.40 1.26
C THR A 310 17.39 19.92 1.55
N ALA A 311 16.97 19.58 2.79
CA ALA A 311 16.60 18.21 3.11
C ALA A 311 15.30 17.82 2.36
N PRO A 312 15.20 16.56 1.87
CA PRO A 312 13.96 16.11 1.26
C PRO A 312 12.85 15.93 2.31
N HIS A 313 11.61 16.17 1.91
CA HIS A 313 10.46 15.71 2.70
C HIS A 313 10.47 14.18 2.78
N GLN A 314 9.99 13.61 3.88
CA GLN A 314 9.99 12.15 4.10
C GLN A 314 9.29 11.32 3.01
N LEU A 315 8.33 11.91 2.29
CA LEU A 315 7.63 11.27 1.18
C LEU A 315 8.36 11.39 -0.17
N ALA A 316 9.40 12.20 -0.26
CA ALA A 316 10.10 12.47 -1.52
C ALA A 316 10.62 11.19 -2.19
N GLY A 317 11.10 10.24 -1.37
CA GLY A 317 11.59 8.95 -1.85
C GLY A 317 10.58 8.15 -2.68
N LEU A 318 9.28 8.36 -2.51
CA LEU A 318 8.25 7.66 -3.28
C LEU A 318 8.30 8.03 -4.77
N ALA A 319 8.58 9.30 -5.07
CA ALA A 319 8.71 9.73 -6.47
C ALA A 319 10.02 9.22 -7.09
N TYR A 320 11.10 9.17 -6.32
CA TYR A 320 12.33 8.51 -6.75
C TYR A 320 12.08 7.03 -7.04
N ASP A 321 11.46 6.29 -6.12
CA ASP A 321 11.13 4.86 -6.26
C ASP A 321 10.28 4.60 -7.53
N GLY A 322 9.25 5.45 -7.76
CA GLY A 322 8.39 5.34 -8.94
C GLY A 322 9.16 5.50 -10.25
N ILE A 323 10.02 6.52 -10.35
CA ILE A 323 10.86 6.75 -11.53
C ILE A 323 11.91 5.63 -11.69
N ALA A 324 12.53 5.18 -10.60
CA ALA A 324 13.50 4.09 -10.64
C ALA A 324 12.87 2.78 -11.16
N ALA A 325 11.65 2.47 -10.70
CA ALA A 325 10.89 1.31 -11.19
C ALA A 325 10.56 1.43 -12.68
N ILE A 326 10.04 2.59 -13.12
CA ILE A 326 9.74 2.87 -14.53
C ILE A 326 11.02 2.75 -15.36
N GLY A 327 12.10 3.37 -14.91
CA GLY A 327 13.40 3.32 -15.60
C GLY A 327 13.91 1.91 -15.78
N ALA A 328 13.92 1.10 -14.73
CA ALA A 328 14.37 -0.30 -14.78
C ALA A 328 13.53 -1.15 -15.74
N LEU A 329 12.21 -0.93 -15.80
CA LEU A 329 11.34 -1.64 -16.73
C LEU A 329 11.57 -1.21 -18.19
N VAL A 330 11.73 0.07 -18.44
CA VAL A 330 12.00 0.60 -19.80
C VAL A 330 13.38 0.20 -20.30
N GLU A 331 14.38 0.13 -19.41
CA GLU A 331 15.74 -0.32 -19.74
C GLU A 331 15.78 -1.76 -20.24
N ALA A 332 14.87 -2.61 -19.77
CA ALA A 332 14.72 -3.97 -20.27
C ALA A 332 14.29 -4.05 -21.75
N GLY A 333 13.88 -2.92 -22.35
CA GLY A 333 13.59 -2.80 -23.78
C GLY A 333 12.27 -3.42 -24.24
N ASP A 334 11.41 -3.87 -23.32
CA ASP A 334 10.14 -4.49 -23.67
C ASP A 334 9.06 -3.41 -23.93
N LYS A 335 8.37 -3.52 -25.06
CA LYS A 335 7.21 -2.66 -25.39
C LYS A 335 6.08 -2.75 -24.34
N LYS A 336 6.05 -3.82 -23.53
CA LYS A 336 5.09 -4.04 -22.45
C LYS A 336 5.60 -3.58 -21.09
N ALA A 337 6.69 -2.82 -21.02
CA ALA A 337 7.35 -2.42 -19.78
C ALA A 337 6.44 -1.73 -18.75
N LEU A 338 5.38 -1.03 -19.19
CA LEU A 338 4.47 -0.32 -18.29
C LEU A 338 3.12 -1.04 -18.09
N THR A 339 3.04 -2.32 -18.45
CA THR A 339 1.85 -3.15 -18.17
C THR A 339 1.80 -3.59 -16.70
N ILE A 340 0.61 -3.99 -16.24
CA ILE A 340 0.42 -4.52 -14.89
C ILE A 340 1.36 -5.70 -14.60
N ASP A 341 1.53 -6.62 -15.56
CA ASP A 341 2.43 -7.77 -15.40
C ASP A 341 3.88 -7.36 -15.17
N ALA A 342 4.37 -6.36 -15.94
CA ALA A 342 5.71 -5.84 -15.76
C ALA A 342 5.88 -5.08 -14.44
N LEU A 343 4.91 -4.23 -14.08
CA LEU A 343 4.92 -3.48 -12.83
C LEU A 343 4.88 -4.40 -11.60
N THR A 344 4.22 -5.56 -11.70
CA THR A 344 4.03 -6.50 -10.58
C THR A 344 5.00 -7.69 -10.61
N GLN A 345 6.12 -7.57 -11.31
CA GLN A 345 7.13 -8.60 -11.37
C GLN A 345 7.61 -9.04 -9.96
N GLY A 346 7.79 -10.35 -9.79
CA GLY A 346 8.10 -10.92 -8.47
C GLY A 346 9.42 -10.47 -7.86
N ALA A 347 10.42 -10.10 -8.69
CA ALA A 347 11.71 -9.60 -8.23
C ALA A 347 11.61 -8.22 -7.55
N GLY A 348 10.62 -7.41 -7.94
CA GLY A 348 10.47 -6.03 -7.46
C GLY A 348 11.55 -5.09 -7.98
N PHE A 349 11.76 -4.01 -7.24
CA PHE A 349 12.63 -2.89 -7.60
C PHE A 349 13.47 -2.47 -6.40
N GLN A 350 14.59 -1.80 -6.66
CA GLN A 350 15.37 -1.13 -5.63
C GLN A 350 14.90 0.32 -5.47
N GLY A 351 14.55 0.68 -4.25
CA GLY A 351 14.15 2.04 -3.90
C GLY A 351 15.11 2.69 -2.91
N VAL A 352 14.84 3.94 -2.55
CA VAL A 352 15.67 4.73 -1.61
C VAL A 352 15.60 4.24 -0.16
N ALA A 353 14.61 3.43 0.17
CA ALA A 353 14.36 2.92 1.51
C ALA A 353 14.52 1.39 1.62
N GLY A 354 15.01 0.75 0.57
CA GLY A 354 15.13 -0.70 0.43
C GLY A 354 14.36 -1.22 -0.77
N ALA A 355 14.39 -2.54 -0.98
CA ALA A 355 13.64 -3.17 -2.04
C ALA A 355 12.13 -3.02 -1.83
N PHE A 356 11.40 -2.90 -2.93
CA PHE A 356 9.93 -2.91 -2.93
C PHE A 356 9.40 -3.62 -4.17
N ARG A 357 8.17 -4.12 -4.11
CA ARG A 357 7.43 -4.63 -5.26
C ARG A 357 5.98 -4.22 -5.21
N LEU A 358 5.39 -4.07 -6.39
CA LEU A 358 3.95 -3.89 -6.54
C LEU A 358 3.29 -5.26 -6.66
N ARG A 359 2.04 -5.36 -6.23
CA ARG A 359 1.25 -6.59 -6.28
C ARG A 359 0.11 -6.46 -7.29
N PRO A 360 -0.37 -7.57 -7.87
CA PRO A 360 -1.48 -7.53 -8.84
C PRO A 360 -2.77 -6.89 -8.32
N ASN A 361 -2.97 -6.87 -7.01
CA ASN A 361 -4.10 -6.18 -6.38
C ASN A 361 -3.87 -4.67 -6.16
N GLY A 362 -2.81 -4.09 -6.74
CA GLY A 362 -2.47 -2.67 -6.62
C GLY A 362 -1.77 -2.26 -5.33
N THR A 363 -1.65 -3.15 -4.34
CA THR A 363 -0.89 -2.88 -3.12
C THR A 363 0.61 -3.05 -3.36
N ASN A 364 1.42 -2.74 -2.36
CA ASN A 364 2.87 -2.95 -2.42
C ASN A 364 3.36 -3.85 -1.29
N GLU A 365 4.60 -4.24 -1.42
CA GLU A 365 5.40 -4.88 -0.38
C GLU A 365 6.75 -4.19 -0.31
N ARG A 366 7.19 -3.87 0.92
CA ARG A 366 8.46 -3.18 1.16
C ARG A 366 9.34 -4.01 2.08
N ALA A 367 10.61 -4.10 1.73
CA ALA A 367 11.62 -4.72 2.57
C ALA A 367 11.92 -3.81 3.76
N LEU A 368 11.59 -4.28 4.96
CA LEU A 368 11.78 -3.55 6.20
C LEU A 368 12.70 -4.33 7.13
N SER A 369 13.54 -3.63 7.88
CA SER A 369 14.25 -4.18 9.04
C SER A 369 13.31 -4.34 10.22
N VAL A 370 13.62 -5.27 11.12
CA VAL A 370 13.04 -5.28 12.46
C VAL A 370 14.05 -4.67 13.42
N ALA A 371 13.61 -3.65 14.12
CA ALA A 371 14.34 -2.97 15.16
C ALA A 371 13.79 -3.33 16.52
N MET A 372 14.63 -3.26 17.54
CA MET A 372 14.28 -3.39 18.94
C MET A 372 14.77 -2.16 19.71
N VAL A 373 13.98 -1.69 20.66
CA VAL A 373 14.42 -0.68 21.61
C VAL A 373 15.24 -1.37 22.70
N ARG A 374 16.51 -1.06 22.80
CA ARG A 374 17.41 -1.56 23.85
C ARG A 374 18.20 -0.41 24.43
N ASP A 375 18.18 -0.25 25.74
CA ASP A 375 18.90 0.81 26.46
C ASP A 375 18.60 2.21 25.87
N LYS A 376 17.31 2.44 25.56
CA LYS A 376 16.79 3.69 24.94
C LYS A 376 17.37 3.98 23.53
N GLN A 377 17.89 2.96 22.87
CA GLN A 377 18.45 3.06 21.51
C GLN A 377 17.78 2.08 20.57
N VAL A 378 17.88 2.38 19.28
CA VAL A 378 17.44 1.48 18.21
C VAL A 378 18.52 0.48 17.90
N VAL A 379 18.22 -0.81 17.99
CA VAL A 379 19.09 -1.90 17.58
C VAL A 379 18.41 -2.70 16.48
N ILE A 380 19.02 -2.80 15.31
CA ILE A 380 18.53 -3.67 14.24
C ILE A 380 18.80 -5.11 14.64
N ILE A 381 17.73 -5.91 14.78
CA ILE A 381 17.79 -7.31 15.17
C ILE A 381 17.52 -8.27 14.02
N ASP A 382 16.95 -7.75 12.92
CA ASP A 382 16.71 -8.51 11.70
C ASP A 382 16.76 -7.54 10.50
N PRO A 383 17.84 -7.56 9.70
CA PRO A 383 18.03 -6.61 8.61
C PRO A 383 16.93 -6.69 7.54
N ALA A 384 16.74 -5.61 6.79
CA ALA A 384 15.85 -5.61 5.65
C ALA A 384 16.39 -6.57 4.57
N PRO A 385 15.53 -7.41 3.96
CA PRO A 385 15.92 -8.21 2.81
C PRO A 385 16.34 -7.31 1.64
N THR A 386 17.40 -7.68 0.93
CA THR A 386 17.89 -6.91 -0.22
C THR A 386 17.13 -7.21 -1.52
N LYS A 387 16.37 -8.29 -1.56
CA LYS A 387 15.56 -8.73 -2.71
C LYS A 387 14.40 -9.58 -2.26
N PHE A 388 13.35 -9.64 -3.07
CA PHE A 388 12.23 -10.54 -2.87
C PHE A 388 12.55 -11.92 -3.45
N SER A 389 12.30 -12.98 -2.69
CA SER A 389 12.43 -14.37 -3.13
C SER A 389 11.13 -15.10 -2.83
N GLY A 390 10.44 -15.59 -3.88
CA GLY A 390 9.27 -16.43 -3.72
C GLY A 390 7.98 -15.75 -3.25
N ALA A 391 7.05 -16.51 -2.71
CA ALA A 391 5.71 -16.08 -2.32
C ALA A 391 5.67 -15.42 -0.93
N GLY A 392 6.20 -14.23 -0.81
CA GLY A 392 6.02 -13.37 0.38
C GLY A 392 7.13 -13.51 1.44
N PHE A 393 7.42 -12.39 2.08
CA PHE A 393 8.23 -12.30 3.30
C PHE A 393 7.34 -12.32 4.53
#